data_76662068540a288ebe05738d5504e7f3
#
_entry.id   76662068540a288ebe05738d5504e7f3
#
_cell.length_a   1.000
_cell.length_b   1.000
_cell.length_c   1.000
_cell.angle_alpha   90.00
_cell.angle_beta   90.00
_cell.angle_gamma   90.00
#
_symmetry.space_group_name_H-M   'P 1'
#
loop_
_entity.id
_entity.type
_entity.pdbx_description
1 polymer ?
#
loop_
_entity_poly.entity_id
_entity_poly.type
_entity_poly.pdbx_seq_one_letter_code
_entity_poly.pdbx_strand_id
1 'polypeptide(L)'
;FALYIQSKSFAPVYPSLVEGESSNGAIVGIKAGNLYNLSVSNPLSLLQWKTVYGITPRDRLSNSLVDALNENGCSWIGSLNNNTVVLGGMVADGQNWESYFALDTFIFRLTVDIASMMIQASNNPLQSISFNQNGINIIKNKLVAISNTMLSFGVLDNFGSDYDTNTNAILNTGEWSAIDFATYKANQYQDWKDGIYNGASCYVTIRHFVLQIVPSITKE
;
A
#
# COMPACT_ATOMS: atom_id res chain seq x y z
N PHE A 1 -17.34 -19.53 4.91
CA PHE A 1 -17.16 -18.09 5.19
C PHE A 1 -15.99 -17.51 4.38
N ALA A 2 -14.79 -18.09 4.45
CA ALA A 2 -13.63 -17.64 3.68
C ALA A 2 -13.91 -17.57 2.17
N LEU A 3 -14.51 -18.61 1.57
CA LEU A 3 -14.89 -18.64 0.16
C LEU A 3 -15.88 -17.52 -0.20
N TYR A 4 -16.80 -17.19 0.70
CA TYR A 4 -17.72 -16.07 0.47
C TYR A 4 -16.98 -14.73 0.46
N ILE A 5 -16.09 -14.51 1.40
CA ILE A 5 -15.24 -13.29 1.44
C ILE A 5 -14.35 -13.22 0.20
N GLN A 6 -13.71 -14.31 -0.22
CA GLN A 6 -12.90 -14.39 -1.44
C GLN A 6 -13.68 -13.92 -2.68
N SER A 7 -14.98 -14.25 -2.76
CA SER A 7 -15.83 -13.82 -3.87
C SER A 7 -16.25 -12.35 -3.84
N LYS A 8 -16.02 -11.63 -2.73
CA LYS A 8 -16.61 -10.30 -2.47
C LYS A 8 -15.60 -9.21 -2.15
N SER A 9 -14.40 -9.55 -1.68
CA SER A 9 -13.49 -8.55 -1.19
C SER A 9 -12.03 -8.98 -1.24
N PHE A 10 -11.13 -8.01 -1.17
CA PHE A 10 -9.68 -8.17 -1.04
C PHE A 10 -9.24 -8.19 0.43
N ALA A 11 -10.14 -8.44 1.36
CA ALA A 11 -9.82 -8.45 2.78
C ALA A 11 -9.07 -9.73 3.18
N PRO A 12 -8.06 -9.64 4.05
CA PRO A 12 -7.44 -10.81 4.66
C PRO A 12 -8.40 -11.48 5.64
N VAL A 13 -8.36 -12.81 5.71
CA VAL A 13 -9.19 -13.59 6.64
C VAL A 13 -8.29 -14.29 7.64
N TYR A 14 -8.49 -13.98 8.91
CA TYR A 14 -7.77 -14.59 10.05
C TYR A 14 -8.78 -15.30 10.95
N PRO A 15 -9.07 -16.59 10.70
CA PRO A 15 -10.00 -17.33 11.53
C PRO A 15 -9.45 -17.47 12.96
N SER A 16 -10.30 -17.20 13.94
CA SER A 16 -9.98 -17.48 15.33
C SER A 16 -10.03 -18.99 15.57
N LEU A 17 -8.97 -19.54 16.12
CA LEU A 17 -8.85 -20.97 16.40
C LEU A 17 -9.28 -21.31 17.83
N VAL A 18 -9.48 -20.28 18.66
CA VAL A 18 -9.95 -20.37 20.03
C VAL A 18 -11.20 -19.53 20.19
N GLU A 19 -12.22 -20.07 20.84
CA GLU A 19 -13.48 -19.37 21.11
C GLU A 19 -13.25 -18.19 22.05
N GLY A 20 -13.89 -17.05 21.72
CA GLY A 20 -13.78 -15.82 22.50
C GLY A 20 -12.58 -14.94 22.17
N GLU A 21 -11.63 -15.42 21.38
CA GLU A 21 -10.50 -14.59 20.89
C GLU A 21 -10.81 -13.94 19.53
N SER A 22 -10.26 -12.76 19.29
CA SER A 22 -10.43 -12.03 18.03
C SER A 22 -9.09 -11.89 17.30
N SER A 23 -8.75 -12.87 16.48
CA SER A 23 -7.53 -12.83 15.64
C SER A 23 -7.53 -11.63 14.70
N ASN A 24 -8.65 -11.32 14.06
CA ASN A 24 -8.78 -10.14 13.20
C ASN A 24 -8.56 -8.84 13.97
N GLY A 25 -9.10 -8.72 15.19
CA GLY A 25 -8.90 -7.55 16.04
C GLY A 25 -7.43 -7.31 16.40
N ALA A 26 -6.71 -8.36 16.74
CA ALA A 26 -5.28 -8.29 17.03
C ALA A 26 -4.46 -7.82 15.81
N ILE A 27 -4.77 -8.35 14.63
CA ILE A 27 -4.11 -7.98 13.37
C ILE A 27 -4.38 -6.51 13.01
N VAL A 28 -5.64 -6.07 13.11
CA VAL A 28 -6.01 -4.66 12.88
C VAL A 28 -5.27 -3.75 13.84
N GLY A 29 -5.17 -4.12 15.11
CA GLY A 29 -4.43 -3.34 16.12
C GLY A 29 -2.94 -3.19 15.79
N ILE A 30 -2.28 -4.26 15.35
CA ILE A 30 -0.87 -4.23 14.93
C ILE A 30 -0.68 -3.28 13.75
N LYS A 31 -1.54 -3.36 12.74
CA LYS A 31 -1.42 -2.52 11.53
C LYS A 31 -1.80 -1.07 11.77
N ALA A 32 -2.85 -0.82 12.53
CA ALA A 32 -3.21 0.54 12.92
C ALA A 32 -2.07 1.23 13.68
N GLY A 33 -1.41 0.51 14.60
CA GLY A 33 -0.25 1.03 15.33
C GLY A 33 0.95 1.32 14.43
N ASN A 34 1.24 0.46 13.45
CA ASN A 34 2.30 0.71 12.48
C ASN A 34 1.97 1.92 11.58
N LEU A 35 0.74 2.01 11.07
CA LEU A 35 0.31 3.10 10.20
C LEU A 35 0.34 4.46 10.89
N TYR A 36 -0.11 4.51 12.15
CA TYR A 36 -0.10 5.73 12.96
C TYR A 36 1.30 6.31 13.17
N ASN A 37 2.31 5.42 13.34
CA ASN A 37 3.70 5.79 13.60
C ASN A 37 4.59 5.65 12.36
N LEU A 38 4.03 5.60 11.16
CA LEU A 38 4.78 5.40 9.93
C LEU A 38 5.80 6.52 9.72
N SER A 39 7.08 6.16 9.64
CA SER A 39 8.21 7.08 9.54
C SER A 39 9.44 6.36 8.99
N VAL A 40 10.52 7.09 8.76
CA VAL A 40 11.82 6.50 8.35
C VAL A 40 12.35 5.51 9.38
N SER A 41 12.16 5.79 10.68
CA SER A 41 12.58 4.90 11.77
C SER A 41 11.59 3.78 12.07
N ASN A 42 10.37 3.89 11.59
CA ASN A 42 9.32 2.87 11.70
C ASN A 42 8.65 2.68 10.32
N PRO A 43 9.34 2.06 9.36
CA PRO A 43 8.83 1.88 8.01
C PRO A 43 7.63 0.93 7.98
N LEU A 44 6.96 0.86 6.84
CA LEU A 44 5.89 -0.11 6.62
C LEU A 44 6.42 -1.52 6.91
N SER A 45 5.78 -2.19 7.87
CA SER A 45 6.23 -3.50 8.35
C SER A 45 5.44 -4.64 7.72
N LEU A 46 6.14 -5.73 7.43
CA LEU A 46 5.52 -7.00 7.09
C LEU A 46 4.63 -7.47 8.26
N LEU A 47 3.46 -8.00 7.94
CA LEU A 47 2.58 -8.60 8.93
C LEU A 47 2.97 -10.06 9.23
N GLN A 48 3.33 -10.81 8.21
CA GLN A 48 3.83 -12.17 8.36
C GLN A 48 5.07 -12.18 9.28
N TRP A 49 5.16 -13.15 10.14
CA TRP A 49 6.19 -13.30 11.20
C TRP A 49 6.08 -12.28 12.35
N LYS A 50 5.11 -11.37 12.31
CA LYS A 50 4.91 -10.40 13.39
C LYS A 50 4.40 -11.12 14.64
N THR A 51 5.00 -10.83 15.78
CA THR A 51 4.53 -11.35 17.08
C THR A 51 3.17 -10.76 17.42
N VAL A 52 2.27 -11.61 17.88
CA VAL A 52 0.92 -11.25 18.30
C VAL A 52 0.77 -11.55 19.79
N TYR A 53 0.16 -10.61 20.51
CA TYR A 53 -0.14 -10.75 21.92
C TYR A 53 -1.64 -10.91 22.17
N GLY A 54 -2.00 -11.64 23.23
CA GLY A 54 -3.39 -11.83 23.62
C GLY A 54 -4.20 -12.79 22.74
N ILE A 55 -3.53 -13.54 21.88
CA ILE A 55 -4.11 -14.63 21.08
C ILE A 55 -3.38 -15.92 21.42
N THR A 56 -4.13 -16.97 21.67
CA THR A 56 -3.57 -18.29 21.94
C THR A 56 -3.18 -18.96 20.61
N PRO A 57 -1.89 -19.26 20.37
CA PRO A 57 -1.47 -19.94 19.15
C PRO A 57 -1.88 -21.40 19.23
N ARG A 58 -2.19 -21.99 18.11
CA ARG A 58 -2.36 -23.43 18.03
C ARG A 58 -1.00 -24.07 17.73
N ASP A 59 -0.47 -24.81 18.70
CA ASP A 59 0.90 -25.32 18.68
C ASP A 59 1.16 -26.32 17.55
N ARG A 60 0.13 -27.00 17.04
CA ARG A 60 0.24 -27.95 15.93
C ARG A 60 -1.01 -27.90 15.06
N LEU A 61 -0.92 -27.18 13.97
CA LEU A 61 -1.85 -27.37 12.87
C LEU A 61 -1.47 -28.66 12.15
N SER A 62 -2.45 -29.52 11.83
CA SER A 62 -2.21 -30.65 10.91
C SER A 62 -1.89 -30.07 9.52
N ASN A 63 -1.04 -30.76 8.75
CA ASN A 63 -0.73 -30.33 7.37
C ASN A 63 -2.01 -30.15 6.55
N SER A 64 -2.99 -31.02 6.70
CA SER A 64 -4.29 -30.89 6.01
C SER A 64 -5.06 -29.62 6.37
N LEU A 65 -4.94 -29.13 7.60
CA LEU A 65 -5.57 -27.86 7.98
C LEU A 65 -4.80 -26.66 7.41
N VAL A 66 -3.47 -26.72 7.39
CA VAL A 66 -2.62 -25.69 6.77
C VAL A 66 -2.91 -25.60 5.27
N ASP A 67 -2.99 -26.76 4.60
CA ASP A 67 -3.32 -26.83 3.18
C ASP A 67 -4.71 -26.23 2.91
N ALA A 68 -5.71 -26.59 3.72
CA ALA A 68 -7.06 -26.05 3.60
C ALA A 68 -7.13 -24.53 3.87
N LEU A 69 -6.33 -24.00 4.80
CA LEU A 69 -6.24 -22.56 5.04
C LEU A 69 -5.60 -21.84 3.85
N ASN A 70 -4.53 -22.39 3.28
CA ASN A 70 -3.87 -21.85 2.11
C ASN A 70 -4.78 -21.87 0.86
N GLU A 71 -5.44 -22.99 0.59
CA GLU A 71 -6.38 -23.15 -0.52
C GLU A 71 -7.55 -22.17 -0.45
N ASN A 72 -7.96 -21.77 0.76
CA ASN A 72 -9.02 -20.78 0.97
C ASN A 72 -8.50 -19.36 1.17
N GLY A 73 -7.23 -19.08 0.89
CA GLY A 73 -6.65 -17.74 1.02
C GLY A 73 -6.69 -17.19 2.45
N CYS A 74 -6.65 -18.07 3.45
CA CYS A 74 -6.66 -17.66 4.85
C CYS A 74 -5.24 -17.52 5.37
N SER A 75 -5.04 -16.54 6.25
CA SER A 75 -3.87 -16.44 7.11
C SER A 75 -4.24 -16.87 8.53
N TRP A 76 -3.26 -17.27 9.34
CA TRP A 76 -3.53 -17.73 10.69
C TRP A 76 -2.47 -17.28 11.68
N ILE A 77 -2.76 -17.42 12.97
CA ILE A 77 -1.82 -17.15 14.05
C ILE A 77 -1.37 -18.48 14.64
N GLY A 78 -0.09 -18.74 14.59
CA GLY A 78 0.52 -20.00 15.05
C GLY A 78 1.69 -19.77 15.98
N SER A 79 2.26 -20.85 16.51
CA SER A 79 3.48 -20.83 17.31
C SER A 79 4.70 -21.19 16.45
N LEU A 80 5.72 -20.38 16.49
CA LEU A 80 7.00 -20.63 15.88
C LEU A 80 8.11 -20.28 16.86
N ASN A 81 8.94 -21.25 17.21
CA ASN A 81 10.04 -21.07 18.15
C ASN A 81 9.60 -20.36 19.45
N ASN A 82 8.50 -20.87 20.05
CA ASN A 82 7.85 -20.34 21.26
C ASN A 82 7.29 -18.89 21.13
N ASN A 83 7.24 -18.34 19.95
CA ASN A 83 6.59 -17.04 19.70
C ASN A 83 5.23 -17.25 19.00
N THR A 84 4.23 -16.53 19.46
CA THR A 84 2.96 -16.43 18.75
C THR A 84 3.12 -15.45 17.59
N VAL A 85 3.00 -15.92 16.36
CA VAL A 85 3.28 -15.13 15.15
C VAL A 85 2.18 -15.28 14.11
N VAL A 86 2.06 -14.28 13.27
CA VAL A 86 1.21 -14.35 12.07
C VAL A 86 1.88 -15.22 11.03
N LEU A 87 1.14 -16.18 10.50
CA LEU A 87 1.53 -17.05 9.40
C LEU A 87 0.58 -16.88 8.22
N GLY A 88 1.11 -16.96 7.01
CA GLY A 88 0.39 -16.56 5.81
C GLY A 88 0.65 -15.08 5.50
N GLY A 89 -0.20 -14.42 4.73
CA GLY A 89 -0.01 -13.02 4.31
C GLY A 89 -0.77 -12.74 3.03
N MET A 90 -1.72 -13.60 2.70
CA MET A 90 -2.56 -13.45 1.52
C MET A 90 -3.90 -12.83 1.91
N VAL A 91 -4.49 -12.08 0.98
CA VAL A 91 -5.89 -11.73 1.00
C VAL A 91 -6.71 -12.88 0.42
N ALA A 92 -8.02 -12.83 0.60
CA ALA A 92 -8.91 -13.90 0.19
C ALA A 92 -8.90 -14.22 -1.32
N ASP A 93 -8.38 -13.34 -2.16
CA ASP A 93 -8.18 -13.57 -3.61
C ASP A 93 -6.84 -14.24 -3.95
N GLY A 94 -6.03 -14.58 -2.95
CA GLY A 94 -4.72 -15.20 -3.11
C GLY A 94 -3.57 -14.25 -3.39
N GLN A 95 -3.81 -12.95 -3.39
CA GLN A 95 -2.77 -11.94 -3.56
C GLN A 95 -2.09 -11.59 -2.23
N ASN A 96 -0.94 -10.95 -2.31
CA ASN A 96 -0.22 -10.49 -1.13
C ASN A 96 -0.93 -9.28 -0.50
N TRP A 97 -1.37 -9.43 0.74
CA TRP A 97 -2.05 -8.37 1.47
C TRP A 97 -1.18 -7.12 1.69
N GLU A 98 0.12 -7.29 1.87
CA GLU A 98 1.04 -6.17 2.10
C GLU A 98 1.08 -5.22 0.89
N SER A 99 0.98 -5.75 -0.31
CA SER A 99 0.95 -4.95 -1.53
C SER A 99 -0.30 -4.07 -1.61
N TYR A 100 -1.47 -4.64 -1.31
CA TYR A 100 -2.71 -3.86 -1.26
C TYR A 100 -2.66 -2.80 -0.18
N PHE A 101 -2.19 -3.17 1.02
CA PHE A 101 -2.09 -2.25 2.13
C PHE A 101 -1.12 -1.10 1.86
N ALA A 102 0.00 -1.37 1.19
CA ALA A 102 0.95 -0.35 0.77
C ALA A 102 0.34 0.59 -0.29
N LEU A 103 -0.36 0.03 -1.28
CA LEU A 103 -1.04 0.82 -2.30
C LEU A 103 -2.12 1.72 -1.70
N ASP A 104 -2.97 1.18 -0.83
CA ASP A 104 -4.01 1.96 -0.16
C ASP A 104 -3.41 3.07 0.71
N THR A 105 -2.31 2.78 1.42
CA THR A 105 -1.58 3.77 2.22
C THR A 105 -1.06 4.91 1.34
N PHE A 106 -0.49 4.58 0.17
CA PHE A 106 -0.01 5.58 -0.78
C PHE A 106 -1.14 6.45 -1.33
N ILE A 107 -2.24 5.83 -1.80
CA ILE A 107 -3.41 6.55 -2.33
C ILE A 107 -4.05 7.43 -1.25
N PHE A 108 -4.20 6.91 -0.03
CA PHE A 108 -4.73 7.68 1.09
C PHE A 108 -3.86 8.91 1.38
N ARG A 109 -2.54 8.73 1.42
CA ARG A 109 -1.60 9.82 1.68
C ARG A 109 -1.64 10.87 0.57
N LEU A 110 -1.68 10.45 -0.69
CA LEU A 110 -1.86 11.36 -1.83
C LEU A 110 -3.13 12.19 -1.66
N THR A 111 -4.25 11.54 -1.39
CA THR A 111 -5.56 12.20 -1.23
C THR A 111 -5.53 13.24 -0.11
N VAL A 112 -5.03 12.87 1.06
CA VAL A 112 -4.99 13.76 2.23
C VAL A 112 -4.04 14.94 2.01
N ASP A 113 -2.84 14.69 1.48
CA ASP A 113 -1.84 15.75 1.32
C ASP A 113 -2.19 16.72 0.19
N ILE A 114 -2.80 16.24 -0.90
CA ILE A 114 -3.33 17.10 -1.97
C ILE A 114 -4.52 17.90 -1.47
N ALA A 115 -5.46 17.29 -0.78
CA ALA A 115 -6.59 18.03 -0.17
C ALA A 115 -6.10 19.12 0.79
N SER A 116 -5.12 18.81 1.63
CA SER A 116 -4.52 19.79 2.55
C SER A 116 -3.85 20.94 1.82
N MET A 117 -3.14 20.65 0.72
CA MET A 117 -2.54 21.69 -0.12
C MET A 117 -3.61 22.60 -0.73
N MET A 118 -4.70 22.03 -1.26
CA MET A 118 -5.79 22.81 -1.86
C MET A 118 -6.52 23.68 -0.82
N ILE A 119 -6.75 23.16 0.39
CA ILE A 119 -7.32 23.92 1.49
C ILE A 119 -6.41 25.09 1.88
N GLN A 120 -5.10 24.86 2.01
CA GLN A 120 -4.15 25.93 2.31
C GLN A 120 -4.11 27.01 1.23
N ALA A 121 -4.10 26.59 -0.04
CA ALA A 121 -4.13 27.51 -1.18
C ALA A 121 -5.42 28.33 -1.24
N SER A 122 -6.57 27.76 -0.89
CA SER A 122 -7.85 28.47 -0.83
C SER A 122 -7.92 29.48 0.31
N ASN A 123 -7.32 29.15 1.45
CA ASN A 123 -7.36 30.00 2.65
C ASN A 123 -6.28 31.11 2.66
N ASN A 124 -5.29 31.02 1.76
CA ASN A 124 -4.23 32.02 1.66
C ASN A 124 -4.16 32.58 0.22
N PRO A 125 -4.70 33.78 -0.03
CA PRO A 125 -4.69 34.39 -1.37
C PRO A 125 -3.30 34.53 -1.98
N LEU A 126 -2.24 34.66 -1.17
CA LEU A 126 -0.86 34.75 -1.62
C LEU A 126 -0.28 33.42 -2.10
N GLN A 127 -0.94 32.30 -1.77
CA GLN A 127 -0.55 30.93 -2.14
C GLN A 127 -1.57 30.26 -3.07
N SER A 128 -2.47 31.03 -3.65
CA SER A 128 -3.48 30.48 -4.58
C SER A 128 -2.80 29.76 -5.76
N ILE A 129 -3.32 28.57 -6.10
CA ILE A 129 -2.83 27.77 -7.20
C ILE A 129 -3.64 28.15 -8.44
N SER A 130 -3.04 28.95 -9.31
CA SER A 130 -3.67 29.33 -10.60
C SER A 130 -3.50 28.21 -11.62
N PHE A 131 -4.48 28.02 -12.47
CA PHE A 131 -4.40 27.04 -13.55
C PHE A 131 -3.55 27.57 -14.71
N ASN A 132 -2.26 27.50 -14.54
CA ASN A 132 -1.22 27.85 -15.49
C ASN A 132 -0.01 26.93 -15.26
N GLN A 133 1.07 27.12 -16.02
CA GLN A 133 2.27 26.27 -15.90
C GLN A 133 2.87 26.28 -14.49
N ASN A 134 2.86 27.42 -13.81
CA ASN A 134 3.37 27.49 -12.44
C ASN A 134 2.52 26.67 -11.45
N GLY A 135 1.19 26.73 -11.59
CA GLY A 135 0.28 25.91 -10.76
C GLY A 135 0.46 24.43 -10.99
N ILE A 136 0.63 24.00 -12.26
CA ILE A 136 0.95 22.60 -12.59
C ILE A 136 2.27 22.18 -11.94
N ASN A 137 3.29 23.02 -11.99
CA ASN A 137 4.59 22.74 -11.37
C ASN A 137 4.49 22.64 -9.84
N ILE A 138 3.67 23.47 -9.19
CA ILE A 138 3.41 23.38 -7.74
C ILE A 138 2.77 22.04 -7.39
N ILE A 139 1.75 21.62 -8.14
CA ILE A 139 1.09 20.32 -7.96
C ILE A 139 2.09 19.18 -8.15
N LYS A 140 2.84 19.18 -9.27
CA LYS A 140 3.85 18.17 -9.55
C LYS A 140 4.89 18.06 -8.45
N ASN A 141 5.42 19.16 -7.97
CA ASN A 141 6.42 19.19 -6.89
C ASN A 141 5.85 18.61 -5.58
N LYS A 142 4.59 18.88 -5.28
CA LYS A 142 3.91 18.28 -4.11
C LYS A 142 3.76 16.77 -4.26
N LEU A 143 3.36 16.28 -5.43
CA LEU A 143 3.23 14.86 -5.74
C LEU A 143 4.58 14.14 -5.60
N VAL A 144 5.66 14.71 -6.14
CA VAL A 144 7.03 14.18 -5.99
C VAL A 144 7.45 14.13 -4.51
N ALA A 145 7.16 15.17 -3.73
CA ALA A 145 7.48 15.21 -2.31
C ALA A 145 6.75 14.11 -1.53
N ILE A 146 5.48 13.85 -1.85
CA ILE A 146 4.70 12.76 -1.25
C ILE A 146 5.31 11.40 -1.59
N SER A 147 5.62 11.15 -2.87
CA SER A 147 6.24 9.90 -3.31
C SER A 147 7.59 9.65 -2.64
N ASN A 148 8.44 10.66 -2.55
CA ASN A 148 9.72 10.56 -1.85
C ASN A 148 9.54 10.22 -0.35
N THR A 149 8.52 10.77 0.28
CA THR A 149 8.16 10.43 1.67
C THR A 149 7.73 8.96 1.76
N MET A 150 6.91 8.48 0.82
CA MET A 150 6.46 7.09 0.81
C MET A 150 7.57 6.10 0.50
N LEU A 151 8.53 6.46 -0.36
CA LEU A 151 9.76 5.70 -0.58
C LEU A 151 10.57 5.60 0.72
N SER A 152 10.76 6.71 1.42
CA SER A 152 11.52 6.73 2.69
C SER A 152 10.84 5.94 3.81
N PHE A 153 9.51 5.81 3.77
CA PHE A 153 8.72 5.02 4.72
C PHE A 153 8.60 3.55 4.31
N GLY A 154 9.23 3.15 3.21
CA GLY A 154 9.21 1.79 2.73
C GLY A 154 7.82 1.31 2.28
N VAL A 155 6.94 2.22 1.86
CA VAL A 155 5.66 1.92 1.22
C VAL A 155 5.87 1.58 -0.25
N LEU A 156 6.76 2.32 -0.91
CA LEU A 156 7.19 2.10 -2.29
C LEU A 156 8.60 1.49 -2.30
N ASP A 157 8.89 0.71 -3.32
CA ASP A 157 10.24 0.24 -3.62
C ASP A 157 10.96 1.22 -4.55
N ASN A 158 12.29 1.23 -4.49
CA ASN A 158 13.12 2.12 -5.28
C ASN A 158 13.67 1.41 -6.54
N PHE A 159 12.81 0.63 -7.21
CA PHE A 159 13.19 -0.03 -8.46
C PHE A 159 12.00 -0.13 -9.41
N GLY A 160 12.33 -0.33 -10.69
CA GLY A 160 11.35 -0.41 -11.77
C GLY A 160 11.11 0.92 -12.45
N SER A 161 10.71 0.84 -13.69
CA SER A 161 10.33 1.97 -14.53
C SER A 161 9.31 1.53 -15.56
N ASP A 162 8.49 2.46 -16.02
CA ASP A 162 7.55 2.23 -17.10
C ASP A 162 7.47 3.45 -18.01
N TYR A 163 6.95 3.24 -19.22
CA TYR A 163 6.81 4.28 -20.21
C TYR A 163 5.47 4.99 -20.09
N ASP A 164 5.52 6.29 -19.80
CA ASP A 164 4.33 7.15 -19.78
C ASP A 164 3.96 7.62 -21.19
N THR A 165 2.86 7.14 -21.70
CA THR A 165 2.35 7.49 -23.03
C THR A 165 1.85 8.94 -23.12
N ASN A 166 1.51 9.57 -22.01
CA ASN A 166 0.99 10.94 -22.00
C ASN A 166 2.08 11.98 -22.22
N THR A 167 3.26 11.72 -21.68
CA THR A 167 4.41 12.65 -21.77
C THR A 167 5.57 12.10 -22.59
N ASN A 168 5.44 10.88 -23.13
CA ASN A 168 6.50 10.17 -23.86
C ASN A 168 7.81 10.06 -23.06
N ALA A 169 7.72 9.85 -21.75
CA ALA A 169 8.86 9.75 -20.84
C ALA A 169 8.92 8.39 -20.17
N ILE A 170 10.14 7.94 -19.83
CA ILE A 170 10.33 6.80 -18.92
C ILE A 170 10.27 7.36 -17.49
N LEU A 171 9.38 6.81 -16.67
CA LEU A 171 9.24 7.18 -15.26
C LEU A 171 9.80 6.05 -14.39
N ASN A 172 10.69 6.39 -13.49
CA ASN A 172 11.10 5.50 -12.41
C ASN A 172 10.07 5.53 -11.28
N THR A 173 10.14 4.57 -10.37
CA THR A 173 9.22 4.50 -9.23
C THR A 173 9.23 5.81 -8.43
N GLY A 174 8.03 6.35 -8.22
CA GLY A 174 7.82 7.59 -7.48
C GLY A 174 8.06 8.87 -8.30
N GLU A 175 8.51 8.76 -9.54
CA GLU A 175 8.60 9.89 -10.45
C GLU A 175 7.23 10.27 -11.01
N TRP A 176 7.01 11.58 -11.16
CA TRP A 176 5.81 12.15 -11.73
C TRP A 176 6.11 12.89 -13.00
N SER A 177 5.37 12.58 -14.03
CA SER A 177 5.24 13.41 -15.22
C SER A 177 4.01 14.31 -15.10
N ALA A 178 3.99 15.37 -15.87
CA ALA A 178 2.85 16.30 -15.96
C ALA A 178 2.78 16.88 -17.36
N ILE A 179 1.62 16.82 -17.96
CA ILE A 179 1.35 17.47 -19.24
C ILE A 179 1.47 18.99 -19.02
N ASP A 180 2.22 19.67 -19.87
CA ASP A 180 2.38 21.12 -19.78
C ASP A 180 1.07 21.87 -20.04
N PHE A 181 0.98 23.08 -19.49
CA PHE A 181 -0.24 23.89 -19.53
C PHE A 181 -0.77 24.13 -20.94
N ALA A 182 0.11 24.42 -21.91
CA ALA A 182 -0.31 24.76 -23.26
C ALA A 182 -0.92 23.54 -23.97
N THR A 183 -0.24 22.39 -23.88
CA THR A 183 -0.70 21.11 -24.41
C THR A 183 -2.00 20.66 -23.73
N TYR A 184 -2.06 20.75 -22.40
CA TYR A 184 -3.26 20.39 -21.64
C TYR A 184 -4.47 21.23 -22.04
N LYS A 185 -4.30 22.55 -22.07
CA LYS A 185 -5.36 23.48 -22.46
C LYS A 185 -5.83 23.26 -23.90
N ALA A 186 -4.93 22.89 -24.81
CA ALA A 186 -5.28 22.62 -26.22
C ALA A 186 -6.10 21.33 -26.36
N ASN A 187 -5.74 20.27 -25.62
CA ASN A 187 -6.32 18.93 -25.76
C ASN A 187 -7.52 18.71 -24.83
N GLN A 188 -7.56 19.38 -23.66
CA GLN A 188 -8.55 19.19 -22.61
C GLN A 188 -9.16 20.56 -22.22
N TYR A 189 -9.65 21.30 -23.21
CA TYR A 189 -10.13 22.66 -23.00
C TYR A 189 -11.29 22.77 -22.00
N GLN A 190 -12.20 21.78 -22.00
CA GLN A 190 -13.34 21.78 -21.08
C GLN A 190 -12.88 21.57 -19.64
N ASP A 191 -11.99 20.60 -19.40
CA ASP A 191 -11.44 20.32 -18.07
C ASP A 191 -10.68 21.54 -17.54
N TRP A 192 -9.89 22.18 -18.39
CA TRP A 192 -9.22 23.44 -18.02
C TRP A 192 -10.23 24.51 -17.60
N LYS A 193 -11.32 24.67 -18.33
CA LYS A 193 -12.37 25.67 -18.03
C LYS A 193 -13.07 25.36 -16.72
N ASP A 194 -13.28 24.07 -16.43
CA ASP A 194 -13.93 23.59 -15.20
C ASP A 194 -12.96 23.52 -14.01
N GLY A 195 -11.69 23.89 -14.22
CA GLY A 195 -10.66 23.86 -13.17
C GLY A 195 -10.14 22.47 -12.81
N ILE A 196 -10.33 21.48 -13.69
CA ILE A 196 -9.91 20.10 -13.48
C ILE A 196 -8.56 19.86 -14.15
N TYR A 197 -7.59 19.31 -13.42
CA TYR A 197 -6.31 18.87 -13.95
C TYR A 197 -6.11 17.36 -13.70
N ASN A 198 -6.11 16.58 -14.76
CA ASN A 198 -5.90 15.14 -14.77
C ASN A 198 -4.65 14.69 -15.56
N GLY A 199 -3.77 15.66 -15.87
CA GLY A 199 -2.59 15.45 -16.71
C GLY A 199 -1.33 15.01 -15.96
N ALA A 200 -1.43 14.55 -14.71
CA ALA A 200 -0.30 14.02 -13.95
C ALA A 200 -0.30 12.49 -13.95
N SER A 201 0.84 11.88 -14.23
CA SER A 201 1.04 10.42 -14.22
C SER A 201 2.21 10.05 -13.34
N CYS A 202 2.14 8.90 -12.70
CA CYS A 202 3.21 8.35 -11.87
C CYS A 202 3.34 6.86 -12.09
N TYR A 203 4.57 6.36 -12.11
CA TYR A 203 4.84 4.94 -11.99
C TYR A 203 5.22 4.61 -10.55
N VAL A 204 4.62 3.56 -9.99
CA VAL A 204 4.93 3.10 -8.64
C VAL A 204 5.13 1.59 -8.59
N THR A 205 6.19 1.17 -7.93
CA THR A 205 6.42 -0.21 -7.53
C THR A 205 6.16 -0.31 -6.04
N ILE A 206 5.18 -1.12 -5.68
CA ILE A 206 4.86 -1.38 -4.27
C ILE A 206 5.92 -2.30 -3.68
N ARG A 207 6.31 -2.03 -2.44
CA ARG A 207 7.31 -2.83 -1.75
C ARG A 207 6.88 -4.29 -1.65
N HIS A 208 7.77 -5.17 -2.09
CA HIS A 208 7.63 -6.61 -1.94
C HIS A 208 8.48 -7.12 -0.79
N PHE A 209 7.92 -8.03 -0.02
CA PHE A 209 8.60 -8.64 1.12
C PHE A 209 8.92 -10.11 0.82
N VAL A 210 10.01 -10.61 1.40
CA VAL A 210 10.33 -12.03 1.37
C VAL A 210 9.42 -12.75 2.34
N LEU A 211 8.46 -13.52 1.83
CA LEU A 211 7.49 -14.26 2.63
C LEU A 211 7.98 -15.66 3.00
N GLN A 212 8.86 -16.25 2.18
CA GLN A 212 9.38 -17.58 2.38
C GLN A 212 10.82 -17.68 1.89
N ILE A 213 11.66 -18.37 2.65
CA ILE A 213 13.01 -18.73 2.25
C ILE A 213 13.06 -20.26 2.14
N VAL A 214 13.33 -20.75 0.94
CA VAL A 214 13.53 -22.19 0.69
C VAL A 214 15.02 -22.42 0.43
N PRO A 215 15.78 -22.90 1.41
CA PRO A 215 17.20 -23.17 1.21
C PRO A 215 17.36 -24.41 0.33
N SER A 216 18.26 -24.33 -0.65
CA SER A 216 18.69 -25.50 -1.42
C SER A 216 19.96 -26.07 -0.76
N ILE A 217 19.90 -27.33 -0.31
CA ILE A 217 21.01 -28.02 0.30
C ILE A 217 21.43 -29.15 -0.65
N THR A 218 22.65 -29.03 -1.22
CA THR A 218 23.26 -30.09 -2.02
C THR A 218 24.16 -30.92 -1.10
N LYS A 219 23.93 -32.22 -1.04
CA LYS A 219 24.80 -33.14 -0.34
C LYS A 219 25.83 -33.65 -1.34
N GLU A 220 27.12 -33.44 -1.09
CA GLU A 220 28.25 -34.09 -1.78
C GLU A 220 28.42 -35.54 -1.32
#